data_2810b5194e727b0722be1a49ef7bdfd1
#
_entry.id   2810b5194e727b0722be1a49ef7bdfd1
#
_cell.length_a   1.000
_cell.length_b   1.000
_cell.length_c   1.000
_cell.angle_alpha   90.00
_cell.angle_beta   90.00
_cell.angle_gamma   90.00
#
_symmetry.space_group_name_H-M   'P 1'
#
loop_
_entity.id
_entity.type
_entity.pdbx_description
1 polymer ?
#
loop_
_entity_poly.entity_id
_entity_poly.type
_entity_poly.pdbx_seq_one_letter_code
_entity_poly.pdbx_strand_id
1 'polypeptide(L)'
;MARLSKEAILAADDTRTEEVEVPEWGGSVLVRGMTGRERDEFESSMLIQAAGQTARDLRNTRAKLVAKCAVDGDGRRLFADDDVAALGEKSAAALVRVFEVAARLSGLDEEDVAARERDFPAATGSGSSTTSPNGSAAVSAVS
;
A
#
# COMPACT_ATOMS: atom_id res chain seq x y z
N MET A 1 -2.00 24.53 -20.96
CA MET A 1 -1.51 24.67 -19.59
C MET A 1 -0.15 25.33 -19.59
N ALA A 2 0.05 26.22 -18.63
CA ALA A 2 1.33 26.88 -18.49
C ALA A 2 2.36 25.91 -17.94
N ARG A 3 3.60 26.14 -18.37
CA ARG A 3 4.72 25.36 -17.85
C ARG A 3 5.07 25.86 -16.45
N LEU A 4 5.30 24.94 -15.53
CA LEU A 4 5.54 25.26 -14.14
C LEU A 4 7.01 25.50 -13.88
N SER A 5 7.30 26.46 -12.99
CA SER A 5 8.65 26.67 -12.49
C SER A 5 8.89 25.73 -11.30
N LYS A 6 10.16 25.62 -10.93
CA LYS A 6 10.53 24.87 -9.72
C LYS A 6 9.82 25.42 -8.48
N GLU A 7 9.79 26.76 -8.37
CA GLU A 7 9.18 27.39 -7.21
C GLU A 7 7.67 27.12 -7.14
N ALA A 8 7.01 27.15 -8.29
CA ALA A 8 5.58 26.90 -8.35
C ALA A 8 5.27 25.44 -7.97
N ILE A 9 6.10 24.50 -8.42
CA ILE A 9 5.93 23.09 -8.07
C ILE A 9 6.11 22.88 -6.57
N LEU A 10 7.17 23.43 -6.00
CA LEU A 10 7.46 23.22 -4.58
C LEU A 10 6.46 23.91 -3.67
N ALA A 11 5.81 24.97 -4.15
CA ALA A 11 4.80 25.69 -3.36
C ALA A 11 3.41 25.09 -3.50
N ALA A 12 3.20 24.20 -4.44
CA ALA A 12 1.87 23.64 -4.69
C ALA A 12 1.44 22.74 -3.53
N ASP A 13 0.19 22.92 -3.08
CA ASP A 13 -0.41 22.03 -2.09
C ASP A 13 -1.11 20.92 -2.87
N ASP A 14 -0.41 19.82 -3.05
CA ASP A 14 -0.84 18.78 -3.97
C ASP A 14 -1.25 17.47 -3.28
N THR A 15 -1.21 17.40 -1.95
CA THR A 15 -1.73 16.23 -1.23
C THR A 15 -3.18 16.48 -0.87
N ARG A 16 -4.02 15.51 -1.16
CA ARG A 16 -5.46 15.63 -0.90
C ARG A 16 -5.82 14.96 0.40
N THR A 17 -6.87 15.47 1.02
CA THR A 17 -7.38 14.97 2.29
C THR A 17 -8.85 14.65 2.13
N GLU A 18 -9.29 13.58 2.75
CA GLU A 18 -10.67 13.15 2.68
C GLU A 18 -11.08 12.54 4.03
N GLU A 19 -12.31 12.84 4.46
CA GLU A 19 -12.83 12.26 5.70
C GLU A 19 -13.54 10.95 5.37
N VAL A 20 -13.22 9.89 6.12
CA VAL A 20 -13.75 8.55 5.87
C VAL A 20 -14.54 8.12 7.10
N GLU A 21 -15.81 7.79 6.89
CA GLU A 21 -16.62 7.27 7.98
C GLU A 21 -16.28 5.81 8.25
N VAL A 22 -16.03 5.49 9.50
CA VAL A 22 -15.70 4.14 9.94
C VAL A 22 -16.65 3.77 11.07
N PRO A 23 -17.84 3.24 10.72
CA PRO A 23 -18.81 2.88 11.77
C PRO A 23 -18.26 1.90 12.79
N GLU A 24 -17.38 1.01 12.36
CA GLU A 24 -16.77 0.04 13.26
C GLU A 24 -15.99 0.70 14.39
N TRP A 25 -15.49 1.91 14.16
CA TRP A 25 -14.72 2.66 15.16
C TRP A 25 -15.54 3.77 15.80
N GLY A 26 -16.79 3.92 15.39
CA GLY A 26 -17.71 4.88 15.99
C GLY A 26 -17.49 6.32 15.58
N GLY A 27 -16.83 6.56 14.47
CA GLY A 27 -16.58 7.92 14.00
C GLY A 27 -15.94 7.96 12.64
N SER A 28 -15.24 9.04 12.35
CA SER A 28 -14.57 9.19 11.05
C SER A 28 -13.08 9.40 11.25
N VAL A 29 -12.34 9.14 10.19
CA VAL A 29 -10.88 9.29 10.14
C VAL A 29 -10.55 10.22 8.98
N LEU A 30 -9.70 11.19 9.24
CA LEU A 30 -9.20 12.07 8.19
C LEU A 30 -7.99 11.41 7.55
N VAL A 31 -8.01 11.28 6.22
CA VAL A 31 -7.00 10.55 5.47
C VAL A 31 -6.37 11.49 4.46
N ARG A 32 -5.05 11.48 4.41
CA ARG A 32 -4.27 12.29 3.48
C ARG A 32 -3.46 11.37 2.56
N GLY A 33 -3.30 11.77 1.31
CA GLY A 33 -2.43 11.03 0.40
C GLY A 33 -0.97 11.13 0.84
N MET A 34 -0.19 10.12 0.51
CA MET A 34 1.23 10.09 0.83
C MET A 34 2.02 11.04 -0.08
N THR A 35 3.08 11.63 0.47
CA THR A 35 4.10 12.26 -0.36
C THR A 35 4.92 11.17 -1.05
N GLY A 36 5.74 11.58 -2.03
CA GLY A 36 6.63 10.63 -2.70
C GLY A 36 7.58 9.94 -1.73
N ARG A 37 8.13 10.71 -0.78
CA ARG A 37 9.02 10.15 0.22
C ARG A 37 8.30 9.11 1.09
N GLU A 38 7.08 9.45 1.52
CA GLU A 38 6.30 8.53 2.35
C GLU A 38 5.97 7.24 1.60
N ARG A 39 5.68 7.37 0.31
CA ARG A 39 5.41 6.19 -0.51
C ARG A 39 6.65 5.31 -0.62
N ASP A 40 7.81 5.91 -0.81
CA ASP A 40 9.07 5.15 -0.87
C ASP A 40 9.31 4.42 0.44
N GLU A 41 9.07 5.10 1.56
CA GLU A 41 9.20 4.47 2.89
C GLU A 41 8.24 3.32 3.06
N PHE A 42 7.00 3.51 2.60
CA PHE A 42 5.98 2.48 2.68
C PHE A 42 6.40 1.24 1.88
N GLU A 43 6.85 1.44 0.65
CA GLU A 43 7.27 0.33 -0.19
C GLU A 43 8.49 -0.37 0.37
N SER A 44 9.45 0.40 0.89
CA SER A 44 10.65 -0.18 1.51
C SER A 44 10.30 -0.99 2.76
N SER A 45 9.29 -0.58 3.50
CA SER A 45 8.91 -1.27 4.74
C SER A 45 8.37 -2.67 4.47
N MET A 46 8.03 -2.97 3.22
CA MET A 46 7.53 -4.29 2.85
C MET A 46 8.64 -5.23 2.39
N LEU A 47 9.88 -4.76 2.36
CA LEU A 47 11.01 -5.58 1.95
C LEU A 47 11.73 -6.12 3.18
N ILE A 48 12.06 -7.41 3.17
CA ILE A 48 12.83 -8.03 4.25
C ILE A 48 14.00 -8.80 3.65
N GLN A 49 15.03 -8.99 4.47
CA GLN A 49 16.18 -9.82 4.11
C GLN A 49 15.98 -11.18 4.76
N ALA A 50 15.97 -12.21 3.95
CA ALA A 50 15.80 -13.57 4.47
C ALA A 50 16.74 -14.49 3.70
N ALA A 51 17.58 -15.20 4.42
CA ALA A 51 18.53 -16.15 3.83
C ALA A 51 19.39 -15.51 2.73
N GLY A 52 19.79 -14.26 2.93
CA GLY A 52 20.64 -13.55 1.98
C GLY A 52 19.91 -12.99 0.77
N GLN A 53 18.59 -13.11 0.74
CA GLN A 53 17.79 -12.64 -0.38
C GLN A 53 16.76 -11.62 0.11
N THR A 54 16.42 -10.69 -0.78
CA THR A 54 15.35 -9.73 -0.50
C THR A 54 14.01 -10.38 -0.85
N ALA A 55 13.05 -10.28 0.07
CA ALA A 55 11.70 -10.81 -0.12
C ALA A 55 10.70 -9.75 0.30
N ARG A 56 9.43 -9.93 -0.07
CA ARG A 56 8.37 -9.05 0.37
C ARG A 56 7.72 -9.60 1.62
N ASP A 57 7.46 -8.69 2.56
CA ASP A 57 6.66 -9.00 3.74
C ASP A 57 5.37 -8.20 3.62
N LEU A 58 4.29 -8.90 3.33
CA LEU A 58 2.99 -8.25 3.12
C LEU A 58 2.14 -8.19 4.38
N ARG A 59 2.71 -8.62 5.51
CA ARG A 59 1.98 -8.55 6.78
C ARG A 59 1.72 -7.10 7.14
N ASN A 60 0.52 -6.85 7.59
CA ASN A 60 0.10 -5.53 8.03
C ASN A 60 0.20 -4.47 6.93
N THR A 61 0.14 -4.86 5.67
CA THR A 61 0.24 -3.91 4.56
C THR A 61 -0.82 -2.81 4.67
N ARG A 62 -2.06 -3.21 4.95
CA ARG A 62 -3.15 -2.23 5.08
C ARG A 62 -2.92 -1.31 6.27
N ALA A 63 -2.53 -1.88 7.40
CA ALA A 63 -2.24 -1.08 8.58
C ALA A 63 -1.07 -0.12 8.35
N LYS A 64 -0.05 -0.55 7.61
CA LYS A 64 1.09 0.31 7.28
C LYS A 64 0.65 1.53 6.47
N LEU A 65 -0.19 1.33 5.47
CA LEU A 65 -0.67 2.44 4.66
C LEU A 65 -1.56 3.37 5.47
N VAL A 66 -2.47 2.80 6.25
CA VAL A 66 -3.34 3.60 7.11
C VAL A 66 -2.52 4.44 8.09
N ALA A 67 -1.47 3.83 8.67
CA ALA A 67 -0.61 4.57 9.61
C ALA A 67 0.10 5.74 8.94
N LYS A 68 0.44 5.62 7.66
CA LYS A 68 1.07 6.72 6.92
C LYS A 68 0.07 7.83 6.59
N CYS A 69 -1.20 7.50 6.39
CA CYS A 69 -2.16 8.41 5.79
C CYS A 69 -3.17 9.01 6.76
N ALA A 70 -3.45 8.35 7.88
CA ALA A 70 -4.42 8.88 8.85
C ALA A 70 -3.82 10.05 9.60
N VAL A 71 -4.54 11.18 9.60
CA VAL A 71 -4.03 12.41 10.19
C VAL A 71 -5.09 13.06 11.07
N ASP A 72 -4.66 14.01 11.89
CA ASP A 72 -5.56 14.83 12.69
C ASP A 72 -5.94 16.09 11.91
N GLY A 73 -6.68 16.98 12.54
CA GLY A 73 -7.15 18.21 11.90
C GLY A 73 -6.02 19.16 11.52
N ASP A 74 -4.85 19.00 12.11
CA ASP A 74 -3.67 19.81 11.78
C ASP A 74 -2.79 19.15 10.73
N GLY A 75 -3.18 18.00 10.22
CA GLY A 75 -2.42 17.30 9.21
C GLY A 75 -1.30 16.43 9.75
N ARG A 76 -1.24 16.23 11.07
CA ARG A 76 -0.23 15.38 11.70
C ARG A 76 -0.71 13.94 11.74
N ARG A 77 0.24 13.02 11.59
CA ARG A 77 -0.09 11.60 11.63
C ARG A 77 -0.68 11.20 12.97
N LEU A 78 -1.76 10.41 12.91
CA LEU A 78 -2.37 9.84 14.12
C LEU A 78 -1.54 8.70 14.68
N PHE A 79 -0.86 7.94 13.82
CA PHE A 79 -0.14 6.72 14.20
C PHE A 79 1.32 6.84 13.82
N ALA A 80 2.18 6.38 14.72
CA ALA A 80 3.59 6.21 14.41
C ALA A 80 3.81 4.85 13.76
N ASP A 81 4.99 4.63 13.21
CA ASP A 81 5.29 3.36 12.56
C ASP A 81 5.24 2.18 13.53
N ASP A 82 5.57 2.42 14.80
CA ASP A 82 5.50 1.34 15.81
C ASP A 82 4.07 1.07 16.30
N ASP A 83 3.07 1.84 15.84
CA ASP A 83 1.66 1.54 16.12
C ASP A 83 1.05 0.56 15.14
N VAL A 84 1.78 0.19 14.09
CA VAL A 84 1.25 -0.62 12.99
C VAL A 84 0.75 -1.99 13.49
N ALA A 85 1.49 -2.62 14.39
CA ALA A 85 1.09 -3.93 14.89
C ALA A 85 -0.25 -3.87 15.62
N ALA A 86 -0.44 -2.85 16.47
CA ALA A 86 -1.69 -2.67 17.18
C ALA A 86 -2.83 -2.33 16.22
N LEU A 87 -2.55 -1.49 15.23
CA LEU A 87 -3.54 -1.12 14.22
C LEU A 87 -3.96 -2.34 13.40
N GLY A 88 -3.02 -3.24 13.14
CA GLY A 88 -3.29 -4.46 12.38
C GLY A 88 -4.23 -5.43 13.09
N GLU A 89 -4.44 -5.25 14.40
CA GLU A 89 -5.38 -6.07 15.16
C GLU A 89 -6.82 -5.57 15.07
N LYS A 90 -7.04 -4.46 14.38
CA LYS A 90 -8.39 -3.92 14.21
C LYS A 90 -9.13 -4.67 13.11
N SER A 91 -10.43 -4.40 13.02
CA SER A 91 -11.31 -5.03 12.03
C SER A 91 -10.74 -4.90 10.62
N ALA A 92 -10.67 -6.01 9.90
CA ALA A 92 -10.24 -5.99 8.51
C ALA A 92 -11.14 -5.10 7.66
N ALA A 93 -12.45 -5.14 7.90
CA ALA A 93 -13.39 -4.30 7.14
C ALA A 93 -13.13 -2.82 7.39
N ALA A 94 -12.86 -2.44 8.64
CA ALA A 94 -12.55 -1.05 8.98
C ALA A 94 -11.26 -0.61 8.31
N LEU A 95 -10.22 -1.42 8.39
CA LEU A 95 -8.94 -1.10 7.78
C LEU A 95 -9.07 -0.96 6.27
N VAL A 96 -9.86 -1.80 5.63
CA VAL A 96 -10.05 -1.74 4.18
C VAL A 96 -10.74 -0.45 3.77
N ARG A 97 -11.74 0.03 4.53
CA ARG A 97 -12.39 1.30 4.21
C ARG A 97 -11.39 2.44 4.14
N VAL A 98 -10.53 2.52 5.14
CA VAL A 98 -9.54 3.60 5.20
C VAL A 98 -8.44 3.37 4.18
N PHE A 99 -8.02 2.11 4.03
CA PHE A 99 -6.97 1.74 3.07
C PHE A 99 -7.33 2.14 1.64
N GLU A 100 -8.57 1.86 1.23
CA GLU A 100 -8.97 2.15 -0.15
C GLU A 100 -8.91 3.65 -0.46
N VAL A 101 -9.33 4.47 0.49
CA VAL A 101 -9.26 5.92 0.31
C VAL A 101 -7.80 6.38 0.32
N ALA A 102 -7.01 5.86 1.25
CA ALA A 102 -5.59 6.20 1.35
C ALA A 102 -4.84 5.83 0.08
N ALA A 103 -5.13 4.65 -0.47
CA ALA A 103 -4.49 4.19 -1.70
C ALA A 103 -4.86 5.09 -2.88
N ARG A 104 -6.14 5.42 -2.99
CA ARG A 104 -6.60 6.28 -4.09
C ARG A 104 -5.97 7.67 -4.01
N LEU A 105 -5.95 8.25 -2.81
CA LEU A 105 -5.38 9.59 -2.63
C LEU A 105 -3.86 9.61 -2.83
N SER A 106 -3.21 8.47 -2.64
CA SER A 106 -1.76 8.35 -2.79
C SER A 106 -1.34 7.94 -4.20
N GLY A 107 -2.31 7.82 -5.12
CA GLY A 107 -2.00 7.41 -6.48
C GLY A 107 -1.81 5.91 -6.62
N LEU A 108 -2.19 5.13 -5.61
CA LEU A 108 -2.17 3.68 -5.66
C LEU A 108 -3.62 3.24 -5.73
N ASP A 109 -4.03 2.66 -6.82
CA ASP A 109 -5.37 2.08 -6.85
C ASP A 109 -5.25 0.57 -6.63
N GLU A 110 -6.40 -0.07 -6.53
CA GLU A 110 -6.45 -1.50 -6.27
C GLU A 110 -5.73 -2.29 -7.34
N GLU A 111 -5.86 -1.84 -8.58
CA GLU A 111 -5.25 -2.49 -9.72
C GLU A 111 -3.73 -2.40 -9.65
N ASP A 112 -3.20 -1.24 -9.27
CA ASP A 112 -1.76 -1.04 -9.12
C ASP A 112 -1.18 -1.95 -8.04
N VAL A 113 -1.88 -2.07 -6.93
CA VAL A 113 -1.44 -2.92 -5.83
C VAL A 113 -1.41 -4.38 -6.28
N ALA A 114 -2.47 -4.81 -6.97
CA ALA A 114 -2.56 -6.18 -7.47
C ALA A 114 -1.46 -6.47 -8.49
N ALA A 115 -1.18 -5.51 -9.37
CA ALA A 115 -0.13 -5.67 -10.37
C ALA A 115 1.23 -5.83 -9.72
N ARG A 116 1.52 -5.06 -8.68
CA ARG A 116 2.79 -5.18 -7.95
C ARG A 116 2.93 -6.52 -7.27
N GLU A 117 1.85 -7.02 -6.71
CA GLU A 117 1.85 -8.34 -6.09
C GLU A 117 2.13 -9.44 -7.09
N ARG A 118 1.59 -9.32 -8.29
CA ARG A 118 1.81 -10.31 -9.34
C ARG A 118 3.23 -10.26 -9.89
N ASP A 119 3.79 -9.06 -9.99
CA ASP A 119 5.14 -8.87 -10.54
C ASP A 119 6.21 -9.38 -9.60
N PHE A 120 5.88 -9.51 -8.35
CA PHE A 120 6.85 -10.02 -7.39
C PHE A 120 6.88 -11.52 -7.55
N PRO A 121 8.02 -12.07 -7.92
CA PRO A 121 8.08 -13.51 -8.02
C PRO A 121 7.79 -14.01 -6.64
N ALA A 122 6.67 -14.57 -6.58
CA ALA A 122 6.31 -15.12 -5.36
C ALA A 122 7.30 -16.13 -5.09
N ALA A 123 7.89 -15.63 -4.86
CA ALA A 123 8.53 -16.51 -4.72
C ALA A 123 8.03 -17.71 -5.21
N THR A 124 7.77 -17.74 -5.79
CA THR A 124 7.52 -18.28 -6.36
C THR A 124 7.05 -18.75 -6.93
N GLY A 125 6.89 -18.94 -7.08
CA GLY A 125 6.33 -18.98 -7.80
C GLY A 125 6.00 -19.26 -8.53
N SER A 126 5.82 -19.43 -8.39
CA SER A 126 5.27 -19.26 -9.23
C SER A 126 5.01 -19.28 -9.99
N GLY A 127 4.90 -19.45 -9.95
CA GLY A 127 4.44 -19.03 -10.75
C GLY A 127 4.32 -19.25 -11.46
N SER A 128 4.25 -19.46 -11.37
CA SER A 128 3.92 -19.41 -12.23
C SER A 128 3.73 -19.76 -12.87
N SER A 129 3.66 -19.88 -12.80
CA SER A 129 3.23 -19.95 -13.56
C SER A 129 3.11 -20.31 -14.26
N THR A 130 3.10 -20.41 -14.23
CA THR A 130 2.78 -20.54 -15.02
C THR A 130 2.78 -21.11 -15.70
N THR A 131 2.74 -21.26 -15.49
CA THR A 131 2.45 -21.61 -16.18
C THR A 131 2.43 -22.28 -16.65
N SER A 132 2.42 -22.42 -16.37
CA SER A 132 2.14 -22.81 -16.83
C SER A 132 2.09 -23.44 -17.26
N PRO A 133 2.05 -23.57 -17.48
CA PRO A 133 1.77 -24.09 -17.89
C PRO A 133 1.98 -24.64 -18.39
N ASN A 134 1.99 -24.55 -18.40
CA ASN A 134 1.98 -25.01 -18.88
C ASN A 134 2.38 -25.65 -18.94
N GLY A 135 2.40 -25.71 -18.76
CA GLY A 135 2.47 -26.05 -18.69
C GLY A 135 2.78 -26.96 -18.65
N SER A 136 2.66 -27.04 -18.64
CA SER A 136 2.59 -27.81 -18.61
C SER A 136 2.74 -28.67 -18.82
N ALA A 137 2.69 -28.58 -18.92
CA ALA A 137 2.51 -29.25 -18.97
C ALA A 137 2.85 -30.20 -19.30
N ALA A 138 2.97 -30.06 -19.40
CA ALA A 138 3.08 -30.76 -19.50
C ALA A 138 3.40 -31.73 -19.60
N VAL A 139 3.35 -31.83 -19.48
CA VAL A 139 3.44 -32.63 -19.37
C VAL A 139 3.44 -33.59 -19.56
N SER A 140 3.23 -33.51 -19.62
CA SER A 140 3.03 -34.26 -19.56
C SER A 140 3.17 -35.18 -19.97
N ALA A 141 3.10 -35.14 -20.08
CA ALA A 141 3.13 -35.87 -20.33
C ALA A 141 3.58 -36.80 -20.67
N VAL A 142 3.70 -37.02 -20.69
CA VAL A 142 4.06 -37.77 -20.92
C VAL A 142 4.11 -38.73 -21.06
N SER A 143 3.96 -38.79 -21.00
CA SER A 143 3.86 -39.45 -21.07
C SER A 143 4.03 -40.04 -21.16
#